data_4435b84bfccd3a3c3f0a2beea24be1be
#
_entry.id   4435b84bfccd3a3c3f0a2beea24be1be
#
_cell.length_a   1.000
_cell.length_b   1.000
_cell.length_c   1.000
_cell.angle_alpha   90.00
_cell.angle_beta   90.00
_cell.angle_gamma   90.00
#
_symmetry.space_group_name_H-M   'P 1'
#
loop_
_entity.id
_entity.type
_entity.pdbx_description
1 polymer ?
#
loop_
_entity_poly.entity_id
_entity_poly.type
_entity_poly.pdbx_seq_one_letter_code
_entity_poly.pdbx_strand_id
1 'polypeptide(L)'
;MKLIIPFLPILLGFLLDAILGDPYRMPHPVRLIGNLITALVNSPRFERTKMYGFLIVFTVMGLTGIVSAFLICLSGEFSTILQVVVESVLCYYMLAARCLRNESEKVRKAAVNCDIEGARKAVSMIVGRDTAVLDEAGILRAAVETVAENTSDGVTAPLFYMALGGGIGGCLYKAANTMDSMLGYKNEKYREIGFFPAKLDDVLNYIPSRLTALLMIAAAFLCGFDGKNAWKIWRCDRRKHASPNSAQTEAVCAGALGLRLAGDTQYFGEIHKKPYIGDDLRPIEPEDIRRANRLMYVTSVLMLVLSCAVRGLIGGLL
;
A
#
# COMPACT_ATOMS: atom_id res chain seq x y z
N MET A 1 9.16 -25.11 -19.66
CA MET A 1 8.43 -25.37 -18.40
C MET A 1 9.11 -24.76 -17.17
N LYS A 2 10.45 -24.81 -17.04
CA LYS A 2 11.19 -24.19 -15.91
C LYS A 2 11.01 -22.67 -15.73
N LEU A 3 10.74 -21.91 -16.81
CA LEU A 3 10.57 -20.43 -16.73
C LEU A 3 9.20 -19.99 -16.20
N ILE A 4 8.16 -20.81 -16.35
CA ILE A 4 6.77 -20.43 -16.02
C ILE A 4 6.48 -20.61 -14.52
N ILE A 5 7.03 -21.62 -13.88
CA ILE A 5 6.76 -21.94 -12.48
C ILE A 5 7.12 -20.80 -11.50
N PRO A 6 8.27 -20.12 -11.63
CA PRO A 6 8.69 -19.13 -10.63
C PRO A 6 7.80 -17.90 -10.53
N PHE A 7 7.15 -17.44 -11.60
CA PHE A 7 6.27 -16.26 -11.57
C PHE A 7 4.78 -16.61 -11.41
N LEU A 8 4.42 -17.88 -11.61
CA LEU A 8 3.03 -18.33 -11.55
C LEU A 8 2.33 -17.99 -10.22
N PRO A 9 2.96 -18.13 -9.03
CA PRO A 9 2.34 -17.71 -7.77
C PRO A 9 1.98 -16.22 -7.73
N ILE A 10 2.82 -15.36 -8.29
CA ILE A 10 2.57 -13.90 -8.32
C ILE A 10 1.37 -13.59 -9.21
N LEU A 11 1.33 -14.18 -10.39
CA LEU A 11 0.22 -14.02 -11.33
C LEU A 11 -1.10 -14.51 -10.73
N LEU A 12 -1.11 -15.71 -10.16
CA LEU A 12 -2.31 -16.28 -9.55
C LEU A 12 -2.73 -15.49 -8.32
N GLY A 13 -1.80 -15.04 -7.47
CA GLY A 13 -2.07 -14.20 -6.31
C GLY A 13 -2.72 -12.88 -6.72
N PHE A 14 -2.23 -12.22 -7.77
CA PHE A 14 -2.83 -11.00 -8.29
C PHE A 14 -4.24 -11.22 -8.86
N LEU A 15 -4.46 -12.31 -9.59
CA LEU A 15 -5.78 -12.66 -10.10
C LEU A 15 -6.78 -12.97 -8.98
N LEU A 16 -6.33 -13.66 -7.93
CA LEU A 16 -7.15 -13.92 -6.74
C LEU A 16 -7.54 -12.62 -6.04
N ASP A 17 -6.61 -11.69 -5.82
CA ASP A 17 -6.94 -10.37 -5.26
C ASP A 17 -7.95 -9.63 -6.14
N ALA A 18 -7.74 -9.58 -7.46
CA ALA A 18 -8.62 -8.90 -8.39
C ALA A 18 -10.07 -9.47 -8.39
N ILE A 19 -10.25 -10.77 -8.11
CA ILE A 19 -11.54 -11.45 -8.11
C ILE A 19 -12.18 -11.45 -6.73
N LEU A 20 -11.45 -11.83 -5.69
CA LEU A 20 -11.99 -12.08 -4.34
C LEU A 20 -11.90 -10.82 -3.45
N GLY A 21 -10.82 -10.03 -3.56
CA GLY A 21 -10.49 -9.00 -2.56
C GLY A 21 -10.25 -9.62 -1.18
N ASP A 22 -10.47 -8.83 -0.11
CA ASP A 22 -10.28 -9.25 1.28
C ASP A 22 -11.64 -9.40 1.98
N PRO A 23 -12.27 -10.59 1.98
CA PRO A 23 -13.49 -10.81 2.73
C PRO A 23 -13.26 -10.66 4.24
N TYR A 24 -14.03 -9.81 4.91
CA TYR A 24 -13.87 -9.51 6.34
C TYR A 24 -13.85 -10.73 7.27
N ARG A 25 -14.50 -11.83 6.86
CA ARG A 25 -14.65 -13.05 7.68
C ARG A 25 -13.52 -14.06 7.51
N MET A 26 -12.67 -13.90 6.50
CA MET A 26 -11.56 -14.85 6.29
C MET A 26 -10.39 -14.59 7.25
N PRO A 27 -9.75 -15.67 7.75
CA PRO A 27 -8.48 -15.54 8.46
C PRO A 27 -7.47 -14.84 7.54
N HIS A 28 -6.84 -13.77 8.02
CA HIS A 28 -5.93 -12.99 7.20
C HIS A 28 -4.55 -12.93 7.85
N PRO A 29 -3.46 -13.31 7.14
CA PRO A 29 -2.11 -13.32 7.72
C PRO A 29 -1.68 -11.96 8.28
N VAL A 30 -2.08 -10.85 7.64
CA VAL A 30 -1.78 -9.49 8.13
C VAL A 30 -2.41 -9.23 9.50
N ARG A 31 -3.58 -9.81 9.80
CA ARG A 31 -4.19 -9.70 11.15
C ARG A 31 -3.37 -10.47 12.18
N LEU A 32 -2.78 -11.63 11.81
CA LEU A 32 -1.89 -12.36 12.72
C LEU A 32 -0.63 -11.56 13.00
N ILE A 33 -0.04 -10.93 11.98
CA ILE A 33 1.08 -9.99 12.14
C ILE A 33 0.68 -8.82 13.06
N GLY A 34 -0.49 -8.19 12.83
CA GLY A 34 -1.02 -7.11 13.65
C GLY A 34 -1.25 -7.53 15.11
N ASN A 35 -1.78 -8.73 15.34
CA ASN A 35 -1.96 -9.26 16.70
C ASN A 35 -0.62 -9.51 17.39
N LEU A 36 0.39 -10.02 16.68
CA LEU A 36 1.75 -10.18 17.19
C LEU A 36 2.35 -8.82 17.57
N ILE A 37 2.25 -7.82 16.69
CA ILE A 37 2.71 -6.45 16.98
C ILE A 37 2.02 -5.91 18.23
N THR A 38 0.69 -6.05 18.31
CA THR A 38 -0.10 -5.59 19.47
C THR A 38 0.32 -6.29 20.76
N ALA A 39 0.56 -7.59 20.74
CA ALA A 39 1.01 -8.36 21.89
C ALA A 39 2.41 -7.90 22.36
N LEU A 40 3.32 -7.64 21.43
CA LEU A 40 4.66 -7.14 21.75
C LEU A 40 4.59 -5.73 22.36
N VAL A 41 3.87 -4.80 21.74
CA VAL A 41 3.75 -3.40 22.18
C VAL A 41 3.08 -3.28 23.57
N ASN A 42 2.12 -4.15 23.88
CA ASN A 42 1.42 -4.16 25.15
C ASN A 42 2.10 -5.01 26.23
N SER A 43 3.28 -5.59 25.93
CA SER A 43 4.02 -6.37 26.92
C SER A 43 4.51 -5.47 28.08
N PRO A 44 4.13 -5.77 29.33
CA PRO A 44 4.56 -4.97 30.48
C PRO A 44 6.04 -5.17 30.85
N ARG A 45 6.72 -6.11 30.18
CA ARG A 45 8.12 -6.48 30.46
C ARG A 45 9.14 -5.49 29.90
N PHE A 46 8.74 -4.65 28.96
CA PHE A 46 9.65 -3.79 28.22
C PHE A 46 9.18 -2.34 28.19
N GLU A 47 10.11 -1.42 28.43
CA GLU A 47 9.88 0.00 28.21
C GLU A 47 9.79 0.33 26.70
N ARG A 48 8.98 1.32 26.34
CA ARG A 48 8.76 1.75 24.94
C ARG A 48 9.93 2.57 24.40
N THR A 49 11.11 1.98 24.36
CA THR A 49 12.34 2.59 23.86
C THR A 49 12.57 2.29 22.36
N LYS A 50 13.47 3.03 21.73
CA LYS A 50 13.92 2.72 20.36
C LYS A 50 14.47 1.31 20.24
N MET A 51 15.28 0.88 21.23
CA MET A 51 15.87 -0.47 21.25
C MET A 51 14.77 -1.55 21.26
N TYR A 52 13.69 -1.33 22.03
CA TYR A 52 12.57 -2.26 22.00
C TYR A 52 11.84 -2.24 20.65
N GLY A 53 11.69 -1.06 20.01
CA GLY A 53 11.21 -0.96 18.63
C GLY A 53 12.05 -1.76 17.63
N PHE A 54 13.38 -1.74 17.77
CA PHE A 54 14.28 -2.58 16.98
C PHE A 54 14.04 -4.08 17.21
N LEU A 55 13.86 -4.52 18.48
CA LEU A 55 13.54 -5.91 18.81
C LEU A 55 12.18 -6.34 18.23
N ILE A 56 11.18 -5.47 18.22
CA ILE A 56 9.89 -5.74 17.57
C ILE A 56 10.10 -5.98 16.07
N VAL A 57 10.84 -5.10 15.38
CA VAL A 57 11.17 -5.28 13.97
C VAL A 57 11.84 -6.64 13.73
N PHE A 58 12.88 -6.94 14.49
CA PHE A 58 13.61 -8.20 14.35
C PHE A 58 12.71 -9.42 14.56
N THR A 59 11.87 -9.38 15.59
CA THR A 59 10.95 -10.49 15.95
C THR A 59 9.88 -10.68 14.88
N VAL A 60 9.20 -9.60 14.46
CA VAL A 60 8.10 -9.66 13.48
C VAL A 60 8.63 -10.09 12.12
N MET A 61 9.74 -9.49 11.65
CA MET A 61 10.37 -9.87 10.39
C MET A 61 10.89 -11.32 10.41
N GLY A 62 11.57 -11.70 11.49
CA GLY A 62 12.12 -13.06 11.64
C GLY A 62 11.02 -14.12 11.65
N LEU A 63 9.97 -13.95 12.47
CA LEU A 63 8.86 -14.89 12.52
C LEU A 63 8.09 -14.94 11.19
N THR A 64 7.83 -13.80 10.57
CA THR A 64 7.14 -13.76 9.26
C THR A 64 7.97 -14.50 8.20
N GLY A 65 9.28 -14.25 8.14
CA GLY A 65 10.17 -14.92 7.21
C GLY A 65 10.24 -16.44 7.44
N ILE A 66 10.43 -16.86 8.70
CA ILE A 66 10.50 -18.29 9.06
C ILE A 66 9.19 -19.00 8.73
N VAL A 67 8.04 -18.44 9.14
CA VAL A 67 6.74 -19.07 8.91
C VAL A 67 6.41 -19.16 7.42
N SER A 68 6.62 -18.10 6.66
CA SER A 68 6.34 -18.11 5.22
C SER A 68 7.28 -19.06 4.47
N ALA A 69 8.57 -19.09 4.82
CA ALA A 69 9.54 -20.04 4.24
C ALA A 69 9.17 -21.48 4.60
N PHE A 70 8.84 -21.75 5.87
CA PHE A 70 8.43 -23.09 6.31
C PHE A 70 7.20 -23.60 5.55
N LEU A 71 6.17 -22.77 5.39
CA LEU A 71 4.95 -23.16 4.66
C LEU A 71 5.25 -23.49 3.19
N ILE A 72 6.07 -22.67 2.52
CA ILE A 72 6.44 -22.88 1.11
C ILE A 72 7.33 -24.12 0.98
N CYS A 73 8.36 -24.29 1.81
CA CYS A 73 9.23 -25.46 1.75
C CYS A 73 8.48 -26.75 2.09
N LEU A 74 7.71 -26.75 3.18
CA LEU A 74 6.92 -27.93 3.58
C LEU A 74 5.94 -28.34 2.48
N SER A 75 5.24 -27.40 1.85
CA SER A 75 4.33 -27.71 0.74
C SER A 75 5.07 -28.28 -0.47
N GLY A 76 6.31 -27.85 -0.71
CA GLY A 76 7.18 -28.36 -1.77
C GLY A 76 7.59 -29.81 -1.61
N GLU A 77 7.76 -30.28 -0.36
CA GLU A 77 8.05 -31.70 -0.06
C GLU A 77 6.92 -32.63 -0.49
N PHE A 78 5.66 -32.16 -0.47
CA PHE A 78 4.50 -32.96 -0.91
C PHE A 78 4.34 -32.92 -2.43
N SER A 79 4.32 -31.74 -3.03
CA SER A 79 4.30 -31.57 -4.48
C SER A 79 4.56 -30.13 -4.92
N THR A 80 5.11 -29.96 -6.13
CA THR A 80 5.28 -28.64 -6.76
C THR A 80 3.95 -27.91 -6.96
N ILE A 81 2.86 -28.64 -7.22
CA ILE A 81 1.53 -28.03 -7.38
C ILE A 81 1.08 -27.42 -6.06
N LEU A 82 1.22 -28.16 -4.95
CA LEU A 82 0.84 -27.66 -3.62
C LEU A 82 1.69 -26.45 -3.22
N GLN A 83 2.98 -26.45 -3.52
CA GLN A 83 3.86 -25.31 -3.31
C GLN A 83 3.38 -24.07 -4.05
N VAL A 84 3.06 -24.19 -5.35
CA VAL A 84 2.52 -23.10 -6.16
C VAL A 84 1.20 -22.58 -5.58
N VAL A 85 0.31 -23.46 -5.14
CA VAL A 85 -0.97 -23.05 -4.52
C VAL A 85 -0.75 -22.27 -3.22
N VAL A 86 0.08 -22.80 -2.32
CA VAL A 86 0.38 -22.16 -1.03
C VAL A 86 1.04 -20.79 -1.25
N GLU A 87 2.04 -20.70 -2.13
CA GLU A 87 2.71 -19.45 -2.44
C GLU A 87 1.77 -18.46 -3.13
N SER A 88 0.86 -18.92 -4.01
CA SER A 88 -0.15 -18.06 -4.63
C SER A 88 -1.11 -17.46 -3.61
N VAL A 89 -1.53 -18.24 -2.62
CA VAL A 89 -2.38 -17.78 -1.52
C VAL A 89 -1.63 -16.76 -0.65
N LEU A 90 -0.35 -16.99 -0.37
CA LEU A 90 0.47 -16.00 0.35
C LEU A 90 0.58 -14.70 -0.46
N CYS A 91 0.90 -14.79 -1.76
CA CYS A 91 0.96 -13.61 -2.65
C CYS A 91 -0.38 -12.86 -2.67
N TYR A 92 -1.50 -13.55 -2.76
CA TYR A 92 -2.84 -12.98 -2.73
C TYR A 92 -3.07 -12.11 -1.48
N TYR A 93 -2.79 -12.66 -0.30
CA TYR A 93 -3.00 -11.95 0.96
C TYR A 93 -2.09 -10.71 1.16
N MET A 94 -1.02 -10.58 0.40
CA MET A 94 -0.13 -9.42 0.49
C MET A 94 -0.57 -8.26 -0.41
N LEU A 95 -1.54 -8.47 -1.30
CA LEU A 95 -2.09 -7.47 -2.20
C LEU A 95 -3.41 -6.90 -1.64
N ALA A 96 -3.74 -5.67 -2.00
CA ALA A 96 -4.92 -4.99 -1.51
C ALA A 96 -5.64 -4.14 -2.58
N ALA A 97 -5.43 -4.42 -3.90
CA ALA A 97 -5.99 -3.60 -4.96
C ALA A 97 -7.52 -3.62 -4.97
N ARG A 98 -8.12 -4.80 -4.85
CA ARG A 98 -9.57 -4.95 -4.83
C ARG A 98 -10.20 -4.37 -3.56
N CYS A 99 -9.56 -4.60 -2.41
CA CYS A 99 -10.02 -4.05 -1.13
C CYS A 99 -10.02 -2.53 -1.19
N LEU A 100 -8.92 -1.90 -1.63
CA LEU A 100 -8.80 -0.45 -1.74
C LEU A 100 -9.84 0.16 -2.67
N ARG A 101 -10.06 -0.47 -3.84
CA ARG A 101 -11.14 -0.07 -4.74
C ARG A 101 -12.51 -0.15 -4.07
N ASN A 102 -12.80 -1.26 -3.40
CA ASN A 102 -14.11 -1.46 -2.80
C ASN A 102 -14.39 -0.44 -1.69
N GLU A 103 -13.39 -0.18 -0.84
CA GLU A 103 -13.53 0.78 0.25
C GLU A 103 -13.63 2.23 -0.27
N SER A 104 -12.78 2.63 -1.22
CA SER A 104 -12.86 3.97 -1.82
C SER A 104 -14.15 4.18 -2.61
N GLU A 105 -14.70 3.15 -3.25
CA GLU A 105 -15.98 3.23 -3.96
C GLU A 105 -17.17 3.42 -3.00
N LYS A 106 -17.08 2.98 -1.74
CA LYS A 106 -18.10 3.31 -0.71
C LYS A 106 -18.12 4.81 -0.43
N VAL A 107 -16.95 5.45 -0.34
CA VAL A 107 -16.85 6.91 -0.18
C VAL A 107 -17.51 7.62 -1.36
N ARG A 108 -17.15 7.20 -2.59
CA ARG A 108 -17.75 7.78 -3.80
C ARG A 108 -19.27 7.65 -3.83
N LYS A 109 -19.82 6.48 -3.53
CA LYS A 109 -21.27 6.24 -3.54
C LYS A 109 -21.99 7.13 -2.52
N ALA A 110 -21.44 7.27 -1.32
CA ALA A 110 -22.02 8.12 -0.30
C ALA A 110 -22.01 9.61 -0.74
N ALA A 111 -20.88 10.09 -1.31
CA ALA A 111 -20.77 11.45 -1.82
C ALA A 111 -21.76 11.72 -2.98
N VAL A 112 -21.89 10.83 -3.95
CA VAL A 112 -22.88 10.95 -5.05
C VAL A 112 -24.31 11.04 -4.52
N ASN A 113 -24.62 10.36 -3.41
CA ASN A 113 -25.93 10.39 -2.78
C ASN A 113 -26.10 11.59 -1.81
N CYS A 114 -25.15 12.53 -1.77
CA CYS A 114 -25.13 13.66 -0.84
C CYS A 114 -25.20 13.23 0.64
N ASP A 115 -24.79 12.02 0.96
CA ASP A 115 -24.69 11.46 2.32
C ASP A 115 -23.30 11.79 2.91
N ILE A 116 -23.14 12.99 3.41
CA ILE A 116 -21.86 13.47 3.98
C ILE A 116 -21.43 12.64 5.19
N GLU A 117 -22.36 12.26 6.07
CA GLU A 117 -22.04 11.46 7.25
C GLU A 117 -21.62 10.02 6.87
N GLY A 118 -22.32 9.41 5.91
CA GLY A 118 -21.93 8.13 5.34
C GLY A 118 -20.56 8.20 4.65
N ALA A 119 -20.26 9.28 3.94
CA ALA A 119 -18.97 9.51 3.29
C ALA A 119 -17.84 9.69 4.32
N ARG A 120 -18.06 10.46 5.41
CA ARG A 120 -17.11 10.59 6.53
C ARG A 120 -16.81 9.24 7.18
N LYS A 121 -17.86 8.46 7.44
CA LYS A 121 -17.71 7.11 7.99
C LYS A 121 -16.98 6.17 7.05
N ALA A 122 -17.28 6.23 5.74
CA ALA A 122 -16.58 5.39 4.76
C ALA A 122 -15.10 5.76 4.65
N VAL A 123 -14.76 7.06 4.57
CA VAL A 123 -13.38 7.50 4.46
C VAL A 123 -12.58 7.21 5.73
N SER A 124 -13.18 7.26 6.92
CA SER A 124 -12.51 6.92 8.18
C SER A 124 -12.03 5.46 8.26
N MET A 125 -12.55 4.59 7.42
CA MET A 125 -12.10 3.19 7.33
C MET A 125 -10.79 3.02 6.54
N ILE A 126 -10.37 4.04 5.79
CA ILE A 126 -9.20 3.97 4.92
C ILE A 126 -8.15 5.05 5.18
N VAL A 127 -8.43 6.01 6.08
CA VAL A 127 -7.47 7.06 6.46
C VAL A 127 -7.22 7.07 7.96
N GLY A 128 -6.03 7.52 8.37
CA GLY A 128 -5.66 7.65 9.78
C GLY A 128 -5.91 9.05 10.37
N ARG A 129 -6.54 9.97 9.63
CA ARG A 129 -6.81 11.36 10.04
C ARG A 129 -8.21 11.54 10.62
N ASP A 130 -8.45 12.67 11.31
CA ASP A 130 -9.76 13.03 11.82
C ASP A 130 -10.71 13.34 10.66
N THR A 131 -11.78 12.55 10.50
CA THR A 131 -12.70 12.66 9.36
C THR A 131 -13.97 13.44 9.68
N ALA A 132 -14.30 13.60 10.96
CA ALA A 132 -15.53 14.27 11.41
C ALA A 132 -15.61 15.75 10.99
N VAL A 133 -14.46 16.41 10.81
CA VAL A 133 -14.35 17.82 10.46
C VAL A 133 -14.23 18.07 8.95
N LEU A 134 -14.14 17.01 8.12
CA LEU A 134 -13.96 17.17 6.69
C LEU A 134 -15.24 17.61 6.00
N ASP A 135 -15.12 18.59 5.11
CA ASP A 135 -16.14 18.90 4.12
C ASP A 135 -16.13 17.88 2.97
N GLU A 136 -17.05 17.99 2.04
CA GLU A 136 -17.14 17.05 0.91
C GLU A 136 -15.85 17.01 0.10
N ALA A 137 -15.27 18.15 -0.24
CA ALA A 137 -14.01 18.20 -0.98
C ALA A 137 -12.86 17.59 -0.21
N GLY A 138 -12.80 17.76 1.11
CA GLY A 138 -11.83 17.16 2.01
C GLY A 138 -11.96 15.63 2.08
N ILE A 139 -13.20 15.11 2.10
CA ILE A 139 -13.47 13.66 2.07
C ILE A 139 -13.00 13.05 0.75
N LEU A 140 -13.36 13.66 -0.38
CA LEU A 140 -12.96 13.16 -1.70
C LEU A 140 -11.45 13.22 -1.89
N ARG A 141 -10.81 14.32 -1.44
CA ARG A 141 -9.35 14.48 -1.47
C ARG A 141 -8.67 13.38 -0.66
N ALA A 142 -9.12 13.15 0.57
CA ALA A 142 -8.58 12.10 1.42
C ALA A 142 -8.68 10.70 0.79
N ALA A 143 -9.81 10.40 0.12
CA ALA A 143 -9.99 9.13 -0.58
C ALA A 143 -9.05 8.98 -1.79
N VAL A 144 -8.91 10.03 -2.61
CA VAL A 144 -8.00 10.03 -3.78
C VAL A 144 -6.54 9.89 -3.34
N GLU A 145 -6.11 10.64 -2.31
CA GLU A 145 -4.78 10.53 -1.70
C GLU A 145 -4.49 9.10 -1.26
N THR A 146 -5.42 8.49 -0.52
CA THR A 146 -5.28 7.12 -0.03
C THR A 146 -5.14 6.11 -1.16
N VAL A 147 -5.93 6.25 -2.24
CA VAL A 147 -5.79 5.38 -3.42
C VAL A 147 -4.43 5.59 -4.08
N ALA A 148 -3.97 6.84 -4.22
CA ALA A 148 -2.69 7.15 -4.84
C ALA A 148 -1.51 6.59 -4.04
N GLU A 149 -1.46 6.81 -2.72
CA GLU A 149 -0.42 6.32 -1.81
C GLU A 149 -0.41 4.78 -1.77
N ASN A 150 -1.58 4.16 -1.55
CA ASN A 150 -1.67 2.71 -1.45
C ASN A 150 -1.53 1.98 -2.78
N THR A 151 -1.54 2.68 -3.92
CA THR A 151 -1.08 2.09 -5.19
C THR A 151 0.36 1.59 -5.04
N SER A 152 1.22 2.35 -4.34
CA SER A 152 2.56 1.88 -3.97
C SER A 152 2.50 0.82 -2.88
N ASP A 153 2.05 1.20 -1.70
CA ASP A 153 2.26 0.45 -0.47
C ASP A 153 1.37 -0.80 -0.35
N GLY A 154 0.20 -0.76 -0.97
CA GLY A 154 -0.78 -1.84 -0.96
C GLY A 154 -0.67 -2.82 -2.12
N VAL A 155 -0.02 -2.43 -3.24
CA VAL A 155 -0.05 -3.25 -4.47
C VAL A 155 1.31 -3.37 -5.12
N THR A 156 1.92 -2.27 -5.57
CA THR A 156 3.11 -2.37 -6.42
C THR A 156 4.38 -2.67 -5.63
N ALA A 157 4.54 -2.18 -4.42
CA ALA A 157 5.68 -2.54 -3.57
C ALA A 157 5.64 -4.02 -3.13
N PRO A 158 4.49 -4.60 -2.69
CA PRO A 158 4.39 -6.05 -2.55
C PRO A 158 4.81 -6.82 -3.80
N LEU A 159 4.32 -6.44 -5.00
CA LEU A 159 4.68 -7.07 -6.27
C LEU A 159 6.19 -6.96 -6.56
N PHE A 160 6.80 -5.82 -6.26
CA PHE A 160 8.26 -5.63 -6.39
C PHE A 160 9.03 -6.62 -5.52
N TYR A 161 8.66 -6.79 -4.24
CA TYR A 161 9.33 -7.72 -3.35
C TYR A 161 9.02 -9.18 -3.68
N MET A 162 7.84 -9.48 -4.22
CA MET A 162 7.54 -10.80 -4.77
C MET A 162 8.40 -11.12 -6.00
N ALA A 163 8.69 -10.14 -6.85
CA ALA A 163 9.61 -10.34 -7.97
C ALA A 163 10.99 -10.80 -7.51
N LEU A 164 11.49 -10.26 -6.41
CA LEU A 164 12.82 -10.57 -5.86
C LEU A 164 12.82 -11.85 -5.03
N GLY A 165 11.89 -12.01 -4.11
CA GLY A 165 11.87 -13.06 -3.09
C GLY A 165 10.64 -13.98 -3.09
N GLY A 166 9.83 -13.98 -4.16
CA GLY A 166 8.58 -14.75 -4.20
C GLY A 166 7.60 -14.37 -3.09
N GLY A 167 6.79 -15.31 -2.67
CA GLY A 167 5.82 -15.11 -1.59
C GLY A 167 6.46 -14.68 -0.27
N ILE A 168 7.68 -15.13 0.03
CA ILE A 168 8.43 -14.71 1.24
C ILE A 168 8.74 -13.22 1.19
N GLY A 169 9.23 -12.72 0.04
CA GLY A 169 9.54 -11.30 -0.15
C GLY A 169 8.31 -10.42 0.05
N GLY A 170 7.15 -10.83 -0.50
CA GLY A 170 5.88 -10.15 -0.29
C GLY A 170 5.44 -10.13 1.18
N CYS A 171 5.56 -11.25 1.89
CA CYS A 171 5.24 -11.35 3.31
C CYS A 171 6.12 -10.45 4.18
N LEU A 172 7.43 -10.42 3.94
CA LEU A 172 8.37 -9.58 4.66
C LEU A 172 8.07 -8.09 4.44
N TYR A 173 7.87 -7.68 3.20
CA TYR A 173 7.47 -6.31 2.92
C TYR A 173 6.17 -5.93 3.65
N LYS A 174 5.15 -6.78 3.56
CA LYS A 174 3.85 -6.52 4.21
C LYS A 174 3.97 -6.45 5.72
N ALA A 175 4.85 -7.24 6.33
CA ALA A 175 5.12 -7.18 7.77
C ALA A 175 5.73 -5.82 8.16
N ALA A 176 6.70 -5.31 7.40
CA ALA A 176 7.31 -4.00 7.63
C ALA A 176 6.28 -2.88 7.48
N ASN A 177 5.51 -2.88 6.39
CA ASN A 177 4.45 -1.91 6.14
C ASN A 177 3.35 -1.93 7.22
N THR A 178 2.99 -3.12 7.73
CA THR A 178 2.02 -3.25 8.83
C THR A 178 2.58 -2.67 10.14
N MET A 179 3.87 -2.89 10.42
CA MET A 179 4.51 -2.30 11.61
C MET A 179 4.50 -0.77 11.54
N ASP A 180 4.83 -0.17 10.40
CA ASP A 180 4.76 1.29 10.24
C ASP A 180 3.33 1.80 10.40
N SER A 181 2.36 1.18 9.73
CA SER A 181 0.95 1.56 9.83
C SER A 181 0.40 1.52 11.26
N MET A 182 0.93 0.64 12.12
CA MET A 182 0.49 0.50 13.51
C MET A 182 1.30 1.35 14.50
N LEU A 183 2.58 1.61 14.22
CA LEU A 183 3.53 2.19 15.18
C LEU A 183 4.18 3.49 14.68
N GLY A 184 4.10 3.81 13.38
CA GLY A 184 4.78 4.95 12.77
C GLY A 184 4.26 6.33 13.17
N TYR A 185 3.25 6.40 14.06
CA TYR A 185 2.70 7.65 14.56
C TYR A 185 3.70 8.41 15.44
N LYS A 186 3.82 9.74 15.24
CA LYS A 186 4.75 10.63 15.97
C LYS A 186 4.18 11.15 17.31
N ASN A 187 3.11 10.58 17.82
CA ASN A 187 2.59 10.92 19.13
C ASN A 187 3.48 10.36 20.27
N GLU A 188 3.32 10.85 21.50
CA GLU A 188 4.13 10.45 22.66
C GLU A 188 4.18 8.93 22.87
N LYS A 189 3.07 8.25 22.59
CA LYS A 189 2.93 6.80 22.79
C LYS A 189 3.84 5.98 21.86
N TYR A 190 4.04 6.42 20.61
CA TYR A 190 4.71 5.64 19.57
C TYR A 190 6.02 6.24 19.08
N ARG A 191 6.35 7.48 19.47
CA ARG A 191 7.51 8.23 18.98
C ARG A 191 8.83 7.47 19.06
N GLU A 192 9.07 6.78 20.19
CA GLU A 192 10.30 6.04 20.41
C GLU A 192 10.22 4.62 19.81
N ILE A 193 9.18 3.87 20.15
CA ILE A 193 9.02 2.47 19.74
C ILE A 193 8.77 2.32 18.21
N GLY A 194 8.11 3.30 17.59
CA GLY A 194 7.82 3.33 16.15
C GLY A 194 8.98 3.81 15.27
N PHE A 195 10.10 4.26 15.86
CA PHE A 195 11.22 4.81 15.10
C PHE A 195 11.79 3.82 14.07
N PHE A 196 12.14 2.61 14.49
CA PHE A 196 12.70 1.61 13.59
C PHE A 196 11.67 1.02 12.62
N PRO A 197 10.42 0.70 13.02
CA PRO A 197 9.35 0.37 12.09
C PRO A 197 9.21 1.38 10.94
N ALA A 198 9.06 2.68 11.26
CA ALA A 198 8.92 3.73 10.26
C ALA A 198 10.16 3.88 9.36
N LYS A 199 11.37 3.74 9.92
CA LYS A 199 12.61 3.81 9.13
C LYS A 199 12.77 2.61 8.20
N LEU A 200 12.39 1.42 8.65
CA LEU A 200 12.42 0.23 7.80
C LEU A 200 11.45 0.38 6.62
N ASP A 201 10.23 0.83 6.86
CA ASP A 201 9.25 1.09 5.81
C ASP A 201 9.72 2.17 4.84
N ASP A 202 10.26 3.30 5.34
CA ASP A 202 10.86 4.35 4.51
C ASP A 202 11.92 3.81 3.54
N VAL A 203 12.80 2.91 4.02
CA VAL A 203 13.87 2.30 3.22
C VAL A 203 13.30 1.29 2.20
N LEU A 204 12.39 0.41 2.64
CA LEU A 204 11.81 -0.60 1.77
C LEU A 204 10.95 0.02 0.67
N ASN A 205 10.27 1.12 0.94
CA ASN A 205 9.46 1.83 -0.05
C ASN A 205 10.27 2.78 -0.93
N TYR A 206 11.57 3.00 -0.66
CA TYR A 206 12.33 4.00 -1.40
C TYR A 206 12.41 3.72 -2.91
N ILE A 207 12.75 2.52 -3.32
CA ILE A 207 12.80 2.12 -4.73
C ILE A 207 11.39 1.87 -5.29
N PRO A 208 10.53 1.06 -4.63
CA PRO A 208 9.20 0.78 -5.13
C PRO A 208 8.36 2.01 -5.42
N SER A 209 8.32 3.01 -4.52
CA SER A 209 7.49 4.20 -4.71
C SER A 209 7.88 5.03 -5.93
N ARG A 210 9.17 5.10 -6.26
CA ARG A 210 9.67 5.79 -7.44
C ARG A 210 9.40 5.03 -8.72
N LEU A 211 9.57 3.71 -8.68
CA LEU A 211 9.20 2.85 -9.80
C LEU A 211 7.69 2.92 -10.05
N THR A 212 6.89 2.88 -8.98
CA THR A 212 5.43 3.06 -9.04
C THR A 212 5.06 4.39 -9.68
N ALA A 213 5.71 5.49 -9.29
CA ALA A 213 5.46 6.81 -9.87
C ALA A 213 5.71 6.81 -11.39
N LEU A 214 6.81 6.21 -11.85
CA LEU A 214 7.12 6.11 -13.28
C LEU A 214 6.09 5.25 -14.05
N LEU A 215 5.72 4.11 -13.47
CA LEU A 215 4.67 3.25 -14.06
C LEU A 215 3.29 3.94 -14.03
N MET A 216 2.99 4.71 -13.00
CA MET A 216 1.75 5.48 -12.89
C MET A 216 1.69 6.64 -13.90
N ILE A 217 2.82 7.27 -14.23
CA ILE A 217 2.90 8.25 -15.33
C ILE A 217 2.60 7.56 -16.66
N ALA A 218 3.19 6.39 -16.92
CA ALA A 218 2.88 5.60 -18.12
C ALA A 218 1.40 5.20 -18.16
N ALA A 219 0.86 4.78 -17.01
CA ALA A 219 -0.56 4.45 -16.84
C ALA A 219 -1.47 5.67 -17.12
N ALA A 220 -1.06 6.88 -16.74
CA ALA A 220 -1.82 8.09 -17.03
C ALA A 220 -2.01 8.30 -18.54
N PHE A 221 -0.96 8.10 -19.35
CA PHE A 221 -1.08 8.13 -20.82
C PHE A 221 -2.01 7.01 -21.35
N LEU A 222 -1.87 5.79 -20.83
CA LEU A 222 -2.71 4.65 -21.26
C LEU A 222 -4.18 4.84 -20.86
N CYS A 223 -4.46 5.54 -19.76
CA CYS A 223 -5.82 5.87 -19.33
C CYS A 223 -6.43 7.08 -20.06
N GLY A 224 -5.67 7.79 -20.88
CA GLY A 224 -6.11 9.04 -21.52
C GLY A 224 -6.16 10.23 -20.55
N PHE A 225 -5.41 10.17 -19.44
CA PHE A 225 -5.22 11.27 -18.50
C PHE A 225 -4.01 12.13 -18.92
N ASP A 226 -3.81 13.27 -18.27
CA ASP A 226 -2.69 14.15 -18.58
C ASP A 226 -1.36 13.63 -18.02
N GLY A 227 -0.74 12.69 -18.75
CA GLY A 227 0.57 12.13 -18.41
C GLY A 227 1.70 13.17 -18.48
N LYS A 228 1.58 14.24 -19.28
CA LYS A 228 2.59 15.32 -19.32
C LYS A 228 2.55 16.15 -18.06
N ASN A 229 1.37 16.53 -17.61
CA ASN A 229 1.20 17.24 -16.35
C ASN A 229 1.53 16.35 -15.16
N ALA A 230 1.19 15.05 -15.19
CA ALA A 230 1.62 14.06 -14.20
C ALA A 230 3.15 14.05 -14.02
N TRP A 231 3.92 14.01 -15.12
CA TRP A 231 5.37 14.10 -15.09
C TRP A 231 5.87 15.44 -14.52
N LYS A 232 5.27 16.57 -14.96
CA LYS A 232 5.62 17.90 -14.47
C LYS A 232 5.43 18.01 -12.95
N ILE A 233 4.24 17.67 -12.44
CA ILE A 233 3.91 17.75 -11.02
C ILE A 233 4.78 16.79 -10.21
N TRP A 234 4.98 15.56 -10.66
CA TRP A 234 5.89 14.63 -9.99
C TRP A 234 7.30 15.22 -9.82
N ARG A 235 7.86 15.83 -10.84
CA ARG A 235 9.20 16.46 -10.73
C ARG A 235 9.26 17.58 -9.71
N CYS A 236 8.20 18.40 -9.63
CA CYS A 236 8.13 19.56 -8.75
C CYS A 236 7.80 19.17 -7.31
N ASP A 237 6.83 18.24 -7.12
CA ASP A 237 6.14 18.07 -5.85
C ASP A 237 6.44 16.76 -5.12
N ARG A 238 7.13 15.81 -5.73
CA ARG A 238 7.44 14.49 -5.16
C ARG A 238 8.18 14.49 -3.82
N ARG A 239 8.61 15.64 -3.33
CA ARG A 239 9.30 15.82 -2.04
C ARG A 239 8.49 16.63 -1.04
N LYS A 240 7.26 16.97 -1.36
CA LYS A 240 6.39 17.81 -0.52
C LYS A 240 5.63 17.00 0.53
N HIS A 241 6.15 15.89 1.00
CA HIS A 241 5.55 15.09 2.06
C HIS A 241 6.57 14.75 3.15
N ALA A 242 6.10 14.50 4.39
CA ALA A 242 6.96 14.14 5.51
C ALA A 242 7.61 12.75 5.34
N SER A 243 6.91 11.80 4.71
CA SER A 243 7.49 10.56 4.21
C SER A 243 8.19 10.82 2.87
N PRO A 244 9.37 10.26 2.63
CA PRO A 244 10.08 10.41 1.35
C PRO A 244 9.39 9.67 0.19
N ASN A 245 8.35 8.88 0.47
CA ASN A 245 7.73 7.93 -0.44
C ASN A 245 6.31 8.33 -0.86
N SER A 246 5.45 8.81 0.05
CA SER A 246 4.03 9.08 -0.20
C SER A 246 3.79 10.08 -1.34
N ALA A 247 4.53 11.20 -1.36
CA ALA A 247 4.37 12.20 -2.42
C ALA A 247 4.78 11.70 -3.82
N GLN A 248 5.43 10.54 -3.96
CA GLN A 248 5.82 10.01 -5.27
C GLN A 248 4.58 9.71 -6.12
N THR A 249 3.64 8.98 -5.57
CA THR A 249 2.40 8.57 -6.26
C THR A 249 1.31 9.62 -6.16
N GLU A 250 1.19 10.34 -5.03
CA GLU A 250 0.24 11.43 -4.87
C GLU A 250 0.48 12.56 -5.90
N ALA A 251 1.75 12.95 -6.13
CA ALA A 251 2.08 13.97 -7.11
C ALA A 251 1.73 13.55 -8.54
N VAL A 252 1.96 12.28 -8.90
CA VAL A 252 1.55 11.74 -10.19
C VAL A 252 0.03 11.78 -10.35
N CYS A 253 -0.71 11.31 -9.35
CA CYS A 253 -2.16 11.29 -9.35
C CYS A 253 -2.74 12.71 -9.46
N ALA A 254 -2.23 13.65 -8.65
CA ALA A 254 -2.60 15.06 -8.69
C ALA A 254 -2.41 15.65 -10.09
N GLY A 255 -1.24 15.46 -10.68
CA GLY A 255 -0.92 15.96 -12.02
C GLY A 255 -1.75 15.30 -13.12
N ALA A 256 -1.94 13.97 -13.07
CA ALA A 256 -2.72 13.22 -14.05
C ALA A 256 -4.19 13.63 -14.09
N LEU A 257 -4.76 13.99 -12.92
CA LEU A 257 -6.17 14.34 -12.78
C LEU A 257 -6.42 15.85 -12.71
N GLY A 258 -5.38 16.69 -12.69
CA GLY A 258 -5.49 18.15 -12.59
C GLY A 258 -6.06 18.59 -11.24
N LEU A 259 -5.67 17.93 -10.16
CA LEU A 259 -6.17 18.16 -8.81
C LEU A 259 -5.08 18.73 -7.90
N ARG A 260 -5.54 19.45 -6.87
CA ARG A 260 -4.71 19.84 -5.74
C ARG A 260 -5.01 18.94 -4.55
N LEU A 261 -4.01 18.14 -4.13
CA LEU A 261 -4.07 17.19 -3.03
C LEU A 261 -3.27 17.70 -1.81
N ALA A 262 -3.27 16.93 -0.74
CA ALA A 262 -2.63 17.25 0.54
C ALA A 262 -3.16 18.54 1.18
N GLY A 263 -2.31 19.38 1.77
CA GLY A 263 -2.71 20.54 2.56
C GLY A 263 -2.89 20.17 4.04
N ASP A 264 -3.35 21.13 4.82
CA ASP A 264 -3.50 21.00 6.27
C ASP A 264 -4.41 19.83 6.64
N THR A 265 -3.99 19.03 7.60
CA THR A 265 -4.68 17.79 8.00
C THR A 265 -4.77 17.72 9.51
N GLN A 266 -5.92 17.33 10.05
CA GLN A 266 -6.12 17.16 11.49
C GLN A 266 -5.88 15.72 11.90
N TYR A 267 -5.06 15.53 12.96
CA TYR A 267 -4.82 14.26 13.64
C TYR A 267 -4.98 14.44 15.14
N PHE A 268 -5.82 13.64 15.77
CA PHE A 268 -6.06 13.68 17.22
C PHE A 268 -6.42 15.09 17.74
N GLY A 269 -7.17 15.85 16.96
CA GLY A 269 -7.58 17.22 17.28
C GLY A 269 -6.55 18.31 16.94
N GLU A 270 -5.33 17.97 16.54
CA GLU A 270 -4.26 18.91 16.21
C GLU A 270 -4.12 19.10 14.69
N ILE A 271 -3.97 20.35 14.23
CA ILE A 271 -3.76 20.68 12.82
C ILE A 271 -2.27 20.56 12.49
N HIS A 272 -1.97 19.65 11.57
CA HIS A 272 -0.65 19.49 10.98
C HIS A 272 -0.58 20.20 9.64
N LYS A 273 0.22 21.26 9.55
CA LYS A 273 0.45 21.99 8.30
C LYS A 273 1.24 21.13 7.32
N LYS A 274 0.69 20.96 6.11
CA LYS A 274 1.33 20.23 5.00
C LYS A 274 1.26 21.08 3.73
N PRO A 275 2.31 21.08 2.90
CA PRO A 275 2.25 21.72 1.60
C PRO A 275 1.23 21.03 0.69
N TYR A 276 0.60 21.80 -0.19
CA TYR A 276 -0.23 21.23 -1.25
C TYR A 276 0.63 20.54 -2.32
N ILE A 277 0.06 19.51 -2.93
CA ILE A 277 0.62 18.71 -4.02
C ILE A 277 -0.28 18.88 -5.25
N GLY A 278 0.29 19.27 -6.38
CA GLY A 278 -0.43 19.51 -7.63
C GLY A 278 -1.00 20.91 -7.77
N ASP A 279 -1.51 21.19 -8.96
CA ASP A 279 -2.13 22.44 -9.35
C ASP A 279 -3.67 22.34 -9.23
N ASP A 280 -4.32 23.42 -8.82
CA ASP A 280 -5.79 23.50 -8.66
C ASP A 280 -6.43 23.85 -10.02
N LEU A 281 -6.38 22.92 -10.97
CA LEU A 281 -6.89 23.18 -12.33
C LEU A 281 -8.40 23.01 -12.44
N ARG A 282 -9.02 22.27 -11.53
CA ARG A 282 -10.45 22.06 -11.43
C ARG A 282 -10.86 21.59 -10.03
N PRO A 283 -12.12 21.78 -9.64
CA PRO A 283 -12.61 21.21 -8.39
C PRO A 283 -12.58 19.69 -8.42
N ILE A 284 -12.36 19.11 -7.24
CA ILE A 284 -12.44 17.65 -7.06
C ILE A 284 -13.91 17.21 -7.06
N GLU A 285 -14.19 16.06 -7.66
CA GLU A 285 -15.51 15.48 -7.78
C GLU A 285 -15.53 13.98 -7.41
N PRO A 286 -16.69 13.37 -7.07
CA PRO A 286 -16.76 11.97 -6.67
C PRO A 286 -16.17 11.01 -7.71
N GLU A 287 -16.24 11.34 -9.00
CA GLU A 287 -15.70 10.51 -10.08
C GLU A 287 -14.17 10.43 -10.09
N ASP A 288 -13.48 11.35 -9.39
CA ASP A 288 -12.02 11.28 -9.26
C ASP A 288 -11.53 10.07 -8.48
N ILE A 289 -12.36 9.54 -7.57
CA ILE A 289 -12.07 8.27 -6.91
C ILE A 289 -12.02 7.12 -7.92
N ARG A 290 -12.93 7.10 -8.92
CA ARG A 290 -12.88 6.11 -9.99
C ARG A 290 -11.69 6.30 -10.92
N ARG A 291 -11.36 7.56 -11.25
CA ARG A 291 -10.18 7.89 -12.06
C ARG A 291 -8.90 7.44 -11.36
N ALA A 292 -8.77 7.71 -10.07
CA ALA A 292 -7.65 7.23 -9.25
C ALA A 292 -7.58 5.70 -9.20
N ASN A 293 -8.71 5.02 -9.00
CA ASN A 293 -8.77 3.55 -9.03
C ASN A 293 -8.38 2.97 -10.41
N ARG A 294 -8.80 3.62 -11.51
CA ARG A 294 -8.38 3.20 -12.86
C ARG A 294 -6.88 3.35 -13.04
N LEU A 295 -6.32 4.46 -12.57
CA LEU A 295 -4.89 4.71 -12.60
C LEU A 295 -4.12 3.67 -11.78
N MET A 296 -4.60 3.34 -10.57
CA MET A 296 -4.08 2.28 -9.73
C MET A 296 -4.03 0.93 -10.45
N TYR A 297 -5.15 0.49 -11.03
CA TYR A 297 -5.20 -0.83 -11.69
C TYR A 297 -4.27 -0.94 -12.88
N VAL A 298 -4.22 0.08 -13.75
CA VAL A 298 -3.31 0.06 -14.90
C VAL A 298 -1.86 0.06 -14.43
N THR A 299 -1.51 0.85 -13.41
CA THR A 299 -0.19 0.85 -12.77
C THR A 299 0.16 -0.53 -12.21
N SER A 300 -0.81 -1.18 -11.53
CA SER A 300 -0.63 -2.50 -10.93
C SER A 300 -0.40 -3.59 -11.99
N VAL A 301 -1.09 -3.52 -13.13
CA VAL A 301 -0.87 -4.45 -14.25
C VAL A 301 0.51 -4.25 -14.85
N LEU A 302 0.97 -3.01 -15.05
CA LEU A 302 2.33 -2.73 -15.54
C LEU A 302 3.38 -3.29 -14.57
N MET A 303 3.16 -3.12 -13.26
CA MET A 303 4.07 -3.68 -12.25
C MET A 303 4.02 -5.21 -12.21
N LEU A 304 2.84 -5.83 -12.37
CA LEU A 304 2.70 -7.28 -12.46
C LEU A 304 3.52 -7.86 -13.61
N VAL A 305 3.40 -7.26 -14.81
CA VAL A 305 4.17 -7.68 -15.99
C VAL A 305 5.66 -7.60 -15.72
N LEU A 306 6.12 -6.48 -15.15
CA LEU A 306 7.53 -6.30 -14.78
C LEU A 306 7.97 -7.34 -13.74
N SER A 307 7.17 -7.56 -12.70
CA SER A 307 7.45 -8.53 -11.64
C SER A 307 7.53 -9.97 -12.15
N CYS A 308 6.62 -10.36 -13.03
CA CYS A 308 6.64 -11.68 -13.66
C CYS A 308 7.88 -11.85 -14.54
N ALA A 309 8.25 -10.82 -15.32
CA ALA A 309 9.46 -10.87 -16.16
C ALA A 309 10.73 -11.01 -15.30
N VAL A 310 10.88 -10.18 -14.26
CA VAL A 310 12.03 -10.24 -13.36
C VAL A 310 12.11 -11.60 -12.65
N ARG A 311 10.99 -12.08 -12.10
CA ARG A 311 10.94 -13.38 -11.40
C ARG A 311 11.23 -14.54 -12.32
N GLY A 312 10.73 -14.48 -13.56
CA GLY A 312 11.03 -15.50 -14.60
C GLY A 312 12.52 -15.55 -14.95
N LEU A 313 13.17 -14.37 -15.07
CA LEU A 313 14.62 -14.29 -15.33
C LEU A 313 15.42 -14.84 -14.15
N ILE A 314 15.11 -14.46 -12.91
CA ILE A 314 15.78 -14.97 -11.70
C ILE A 314 15.62 -16.50 -11.61
N GLY A 315 14.41 -17.03 -11.82
CA GLY A 315 14.16 -18.49 -11.77
C GLY A 315 14.74 -19.26 -12.96
N GLY A 316 15.09 -18.60 -14.05
CA GLY A 316 15.79 -19.21 -15.18
C GLY A 316 17.32 -19.26 -15.01
N LEU A 317 17.86 -18.45 -14.08
CA LEU A 317 19.28 -18.41 -13.74
C LEU A 317 19.64 -19.37 -12.59
N LEU A 318 18.67 -19.78 -11.77
CA LEU A 318 18.78 -20.77 -10.69
C LEU A 318 18.35 -22.16 -11.16
#